data_c947442b19bf6e37d9d8c3a33a3af1e7
#
_entry.id   c947442b19bf6e37d9d8c3a33a3af1e7
#
_cell.length_a   1.000
_cell.length_b   1.000
_cell.length_c   1.000
_cell.angle_alpha   90.00
_cell.angle_beta   90.00
_cell.angle_gamma   90.00
#
_symmetry.space_group_name_H-M   'P 1'
#
loop_
_entity.id
_entity.type
_entity.pdbx_description
1 polymer ?
#
loop_
_entity_poly.entity_id
_entity_poly.type
_entity_poly.pdbx_seq_one_letter_code
_entity_poly.pdbx_strand_id
1 'polypeptide(L)'
;MKILILGGTGMLGPWVIKALKNKHEILLTDIKSPPKNFDGDFQKLSVDDIDGVAKASEGKDCIINLSVLRHDRKLAFDVSTLGNFAMMNAAKTNNIKRVINTGPHFQLVGTTYEEWDGNLNPEMPPQPGTRLYALSKYLGQEI
;
A
#
# COMPACT_ATOMS: atom_id res chain seq x y z
N MET A 1 -9.14 -5.77 -15.84
CA MET A 1 -7.74 -5.47 -15.50
C MET A 1 -7.23 -6.56 -14.59
N LYS A 2 -5.95 -6.85 -14.67
CA LYS A 2 -5.23 -7.72 -13.72
C LYS A 2 -4.59 -6.85 -12.65
N ILE A 3 -4.96 -7.05 -11.39
CA ILE A 3 -4.57 -6.17 -10.28
C ILE A 3 -3.76 -6.96 -9.25
N LEU A 4 -2.59 -6.44 -8.88
CA LEU A 4 -1.84 -6.90 -7.72
C LEU A 4 -2.24 -6.06 -6.51
N ILE A 5 -2.64 -6.71 -5.41
CA ILE A 5 -2.92 -6.05 -4.14
C ILE A 5 -1.87 -6.47 -3.11
N LEU A 6 -1.05 -5.53 -2.65
CA LEU A 6 -0.06 -5.72 -1.60
C LEU A 6 -0.68 -5.38 -0.23
N GLY A 7 -0.48 -6.23 0.77
CA GLY A 7 -1.03 -6.04 2.12
C GLY A 7 -2.55 -6.24 2.21
N GLY A 8 -3.09 -7.13 1.37
CA GLY A 8 -4.53 -7.25 1.18
C GLY A 8 -5.30 -8.02 2.24
N THR A 9 -4.64 -8.60 3.25
CA THR A 9 -5.34 -9.21 4.40
C THR A 9 -5.56 -8.23 5.55
N GLY A 10 -5.09 -6.99 5.39
CA GLY A 10 -5.27 -5.90 6.35
C GLY A 10 -6.71 -5.36 6.39
N MET A 11 -6.91 -4.31 7.18
CA MET A 11 -8.22 -3.73 7.48
C MET A 11 -8.98 -3.23 6.22
N LEU A 12 -8.27 -2.68 5.24
CA LEU A 12 -8.87 -2.18 3.98
C LEU A 12 -9.08 -3.28 2.94
N GLY A 13 -8.28 -4.35 2.98
CA GLY A 13 -8.28 -5.40 1.96
C GLY A 13 -9.64 -5.99 1.63
N PRO A 14 -10.44 -6.45 2.61
CA PRO A 14 -11.75 -7.03 2.34
C PRO A 14 -12.70 -6.10 1.58
N TRP A 15 -12.65 -4.80 1.86
CA TRP A 15 -13.48 -3.79 1.20
C TRP A 15 -13.01 -3.53 -0.23
N VAL A 16 -11.70 -3.43 -0.44
CA VAL A 16 -11.10 -3.25 -1.77
C VAL A 16 -11.40 -4.48 -2.65
N ILE A 17 -11.21 -5.69 -2.11
CA ILE A 17 -11.53 -6.93 -2.82
C ILE A 17 -13.02 -6.98 -3.19
N LYS A 18 -13.91 -6.68 -2.23
CA LYS A 18 -15.35 -6.64 -2.48
C LYS A 18 -15.72 -5.68 -3.61
N ALA A 19 -15.09 -4.53 -3.69
CA ALA A 19 -15.35 -3.53 -4.72
C ALA A 19 -14.85 -3.95 -6.12
N LEU A 20 -13.77 -4.75 -6.18
CA LEU A 20 -13.06 -5.02 -7.43
C LEU A 20 -13.30 -6.43 -8.00
N LYS A 21 -13.54 -7.44 -7.18
CA LYS A 21 -13.51 -8.86 -7.56
C LYS A 21 -14.47 -9.26 -8.70
N ASN A 22 -15.58 -8.56 -8.86
CA ASN A 22 -16.56 -8.89 -9.91
C ASN A 22 -16.20 -8.30 -11.28
N LYS A 23 -15.18 -7.42 -11.35
CA LYS A 23 -14.82 -6.70 -12.58
C LYS A 23 -13.35 -6.88 -12.96
N HIS A 24 -12.53 -7.44 -12.09
CA HIS A 24 -11.09 -7.53 -12.25
C HIS A 24 -10.55 -8.86 -11.74
N GLU A 25 -9.46 -9.32 -12.35
CA GLU A 25 -8.66 -10.42 -11.83
C GLU A 25 -7.74 -9.86 -10.74
N ILE A 26 -7.76 -10.47 -9.55
CA ILE A 26 -7.00 -10.00 -8.39
C ILE A 26 -6.00 -11.07 -7.96
N LEU A 27 -4.72 -10.71 -7.90
CA LEU A 27 -3.74 -11.43 -7.11
C LEU A 27 -3.60 -10.71 -5.76
N LEU A 28 -4.02 -11.36 -4.69
CA LEU A 28 -3.88 -10.86 -3.33
C LEU A 28 -2.55 -11.30 -2.75
N THR A 29 -1.81 -10.38 -2.12
CA THR A 29 -0.58 -10.74 -1.41
C THR A 29 -0.56 -10.16 0.00
N ASP A 30 0.04 -10.89 0.91
CA ASP A 30 0.29 -10.47 2.30
C ASP A 30 1.26 -11.46 2.97
N ILE A 31 1.84 -11.07 4.10
CA ILE A 31 2.60 -11.96 4.98
C ILE A 31 1.69 -12.90 5.78
N LYS A 32 0.43 -12.52 5.98
CA LYS A 32 -0.60 -13.31 6.66
C LYS A 32 -1.48 -14.03 5.64
N SER A 33 -1.98 -15.19 6.00
CA SER A 33 -2.93 -15.93 5.17
C SER A 33 -4.24 -15.17 4.99
N PRO A 34 -4.92 -15.30 3.85
CA PRO A 34 -6.21 -14.67 3.62
C PRO A 34 -7.30 -15.30 4.51
N PRO A 35 -8.46 -14.65 4.66
CA PRO A 35 -9.61 -15.26 5.34
C PRO A 35 -9.99 -16.61 4.73
N LYS A 36 -10.51 -17.54 5.55
CA LYS A 36 -10.87 -18.90 5.11
C LYS A 36 -11.88 -18.95 3.94
N ASN A 37 -12.68 -17.91 3.79
CA ASN A 37 -13.69 -17.80 2.72
C ASN A 37 -13.21 -16.95 1.52
N PHE A 38 -11.92 -16.66 1.43
CA PHE A 38 -11.35 -16.02 0.26
C PHE A 38 -11.21 -17.05 -0.86
N ASP A 39 -11.81 -16.77 -2.00
CA ASP A 39 -11.93 -17.65 -3.17
C ASP A 39 -11.08 -17.19 -4.37
N GLY A 40 -10.17 -16.23 -4.15
CA GLY A 40 -9.29 -15.67 -5.18
C GLY A 40 -7.85 -16.18 -5.10
N ASP A 41 -7.01 -15.72 -6.03
CA ASP A 41 -5.59 -16.01 -6.05
C ASP A 41 -4.86 -15.31 -4.91
N PHE A 42 -4.08 -16.06 -4.16
CA PHE A 42 -3.27 -15.55 -3.05
C PHE A 42 -1.83 -16.04 -3.14
N GLN A 43 -0.90 -15.11 -2.89
CA GLN A 43 0.52 -15.42 -2.71
C GLN A 43 1.02 -14.84 -1.39
N LYS A 44 1.67 -15.65 -0.57
CA LYS A 44 2.35 -15.16 0.63
C LYS A 44 3.59 -14.38 0.20
N LEU A 45 3.61 -13.07 0.52
CA LEU A 45 4.66 -12.16 0.06
C LEU A 45 4.79 -10.98 1.02
N SER A 46 6.01 -10.61 1.37
CA SER A 46 6.28 -9.34 2.06
C SER A 46 6.46 -8.22 1.04
N VAL A 47 5.93 -7.04 1.34
CA VAL A 47 5.99 -5.90 0.42
C VAL A 47 7.41 -5.37 0.22
N ASP A 48 8.32 -5.62 1.16
CA ASP A 48 9.74 -5.26 1.11
C ASP A 48 10.64 -6.32 0.42
N ASP A 49 10.06 -7.41 -0.06
CA ASP A 49 10.74 -8.37 -0.93
C ASP A 49 10.72 -7.85 -2.38
N ILE A 50 11.78 -7.15 -2.77
CA ILE A 50 11.90 -6.46 -4.06
C ILE A 50 11.69 -7.42 -5.24
N ASP A 51 12.35 -8.57 -5.23
CA ASP A 51 12.28 -9.53 -6.33
C ASP A 51 10.93 -10.25 -6.34
N GLY A 52 10.41 -10.59 -5.17
CA GLY A 52 9.08 -11.18 -5.03
C GLY A 52 7.97 -10.27 -5.53
N VAL A 53 8.02 -8.98 -5.22
CA VAL A 53 7.05 -7.98 -5.69
C VAL A 53 7.18 -7.78 -7.20
N ALA A 54 8.39 -7.70 -7.74
CA ALA A 54 8.62 -7.60 -9.17
C ALA A 54 8.02 -8.80 -9.91
N LYS A 55 8.26 -10.02 -9.44
CA LYS A 55 7.72 -11.25 -10.01
C LYS A 55 6.20 -11.33 -9.91
N ALA A 56 5.62 -11.00 -8.77
CA ALA A 56 4.16 -11.01 -8.56
C ALA A 56 3.43 -9.99 -9.44
N SER A 57 4.13 -8.94 -9.86
CA SER A 57 3.57 -7.87 -10.69
C SER A 57 3.67 -8.15 -12.20
N GLU A 58 4.32 -9.24 -12.63
CA GLU A 58 4.39 -9.61 -14.04
C GLU A 58 2.99 -9.77 -14.66
N GLY A 59 2.78 -9.12 -15.80
CA GLY A 59 1.50 -9.16 -16.53
C GLY A 59 0.32 -8.51 -15.80
N LYS A 60 0.56 -7.69 -14.77
CA LYS A 60 -0.47 -6.89 -14.10
C LYS A 60 -0.63 -5.52 -14.76
N ASP A 61 -1.84 -4.98 -14.70
CA ASP A 61 -2.20 -3.66 -15.21
C ASP A 61 -2.13 -2.57 -14.12
N CYS A 62 -2.22 -2.98 -12.86
CA CYS A 62 -2.31 -2.07 -11.72
C CYS A 62 -1.73 -2.73 -10.46
N ILE A 63 -1.07 -1.90 -9.64
CA ILE A 63 -0.65 -2.29 -8.28
C ILE A 63 -1.41 -1.40 -7.28
N ILE A 64 -1.99 -2.03 -6.25
CA ILE A 64 -2.63 -1.34 -5.11
C ILE A 64 -1.88 -1.72 -3.86
N ASN A 65 -1.25 -0.76 -3.20
CA ASN A 65 -0.53 -0.98 -1.95
C ASN A 65 -1.39 -0.57 -0.75
N LEU A 66 -1.81 -1.56 0.03
CA LEU A 66 -2.55 -1.41 1.30
C LEU A 66 -1.68 -1.77 2.51
N SER A 67 -0.41 -2.12 2.28
CA SER A 67 0.47 -2.60 3.33
C SER A 67 0.74 -1.52 4.39
N VAL A 68 0.73 -1.92 5.64
CA VAL A 68 1.03 -1.07 6.79
C VAL A 68 1.47 -1.91 7.98
N LEU A 69 2.48 -1.43 8.69
CA LEU A 69 2.84 -1.92 10.01
C LEU A 69 2.96 -0.74 10.97
N ARG A 70 2.49 -0.90 12.22
CA ARG A 70 2.40 0.21 13.19
C ARG A 70 3.12 -0.04 14.51
N HIS A 71 3.47 -1.28 14.82
CA HIS A 71 3.90 -1.68 16.15
C HIS A 71 5.40 -1.93 16.30
N ASP A 72 6.09 -2.26 15.21
CA ASP A 72 7.52 -2.44 15.17
C ASP A 72 8.16 -1.28 14.39
N ARG A 73 9.12 -0.58 15.03
CA ARG A 73 9.71 0.63 14.45
C ARG A 73 10.47 0.35 13.16
N LYS A 74 11.33 -0.67 13.17
CA LYS A 74 12.12 -1.02 11.99
C LYS A 74 11.24 -1.52 10.87
N LEU A 75 10.41 -2.51 11.13
CA LEU A 75 9.53 -3.09 10.12
C LEU A 75 8.50 -2.08 9.59
N ALA A 76 8.07 -1.10 10.38
CA ALA A 76 7.17 -0.05 9.90
C ALA A 76 7.85 0.86 8.85
N PHE A 77 9.13 1.17 9.06
CA PHE A 77 9.92 1.86 8.03
C PHE A 77 10.13 0.97 6.81
N ASP A 78 10.59 -0.26 6.99
CA ASP A 78 10.85 -1.19 5.88
C ASP A 78 9.59 -1.38 5.02
N VAL A 79 8.43 -1.64 5.64
CA VAL A 79 7.14 -1.78 4.93
C VAL A 79 6.73 -0.51 4.18
N SER A 80 6.94 0.66 4.78
CA SER A 80 6.48 1.93 4.21
C SER A 80 7.47 2.55 3.20
N THR A 81 8.77 2.35 3.38
CA THR A 81 9.82 2.93 2.50
C THR A 81 10.32 1.90 1.50
N LEU A 82 10.97 0.83 1.95
CA LEU A 82 11.48 -0.22 1.08
C LEU A 82 10.35 -0.91 0.31
N GLY A 83 9.19 -1.11 0.94
CA GLY A 83 8.01 -1.64 0.27
C GLY A 83 7.49 -0.73 -0.85
N ASN A 84 7.50 0.59 -0.66
CA ASN A 84 7.15 1.52 -1.74
C ASN A 84 8.20 1.52 -2.85
N PHE A 85 9.49 1.46 -2.50
CA PHE A 85 10.55 1.31 -3.49
C PHE A 85 10.36 0.01 -4.31
N ALA A 86 10.11 -1.12 -3.66
CA ALA A 86 9.86 -2.40 -4.33
C ALA A 86 8.67 -2.31 -5.30
N MET A 87 7.57 -1.70 -4.86
CA MET A 87 6.38 -1.46 -5.68
C MET A 87 6.67 -0.58 -6.90
N MET A 88 7.35 0.55 -6.73
CA MET A 88 7.67 1.47 -7.81
C MET A 88 8.69 0.86 -8.80
N ASN A 89 9.69 0.15 -8.28
CA ASN A 89 10.64 -0.60 -9.10
C ASN A 89 9.93 -1.69 -9.92
N ALA A 90 9.02 -2.44 -9.32
CA ALA A 90 8.21 -3.45 -10.00
C ALA A 90 7.31 -2.83 -11.09
N ALA A 91 6.68 -1.69 -10.79
CA ALA A 91 5.85 -0.97 -11.76
C ALA A 91 6.70 -0.50 -12.97
N LYS A 92 7.89 0.03 -12.72
CA LYS A 92 8.83 0.43 -13.78
C LYS A 92 9.28 -0.77 -14.61
N THR A 93 9.74 -1.84 -13.97
CA THR A 93 10.28 -3.04 -14.63
C THR A 93 9.22 -3.72 -15.51
N ASN A 94 7.98 -3.82 -15.03
CA ASN A 94 6.88 -4.49 -15.71
C ASN A 94 6.00 -3.54 -16.53
N ASN A 95 6.42 -2.27 -16.68
CA ASN A 95 5.71 -1.25 -17.46
C ASN A 95 4.26 -0.99 -16.99
N ILE A 96 4.01 -1.10 -15.70
CA ILE A 96 2.68 -0.86 -15.09
C ILE A 96 2.47 0.64 -14.93
N LYS A 97 1.42 1.17 -15.55
CA LYS A 97 1.14 2.62 -15.59
C LYS A 97 0.25 3.12 -14.45
N ARG A 98 -0.35 2.21 -13.68
CA ARG A 98 -1.26 2.59 -12.61
C ARG A 98 -0.82 1.98 -11.29
N VAL A 99 -0.48 2.87 -10.36
CA VAL A 99 -0.13 2.51 -8.98
C VAL A 99 -1.03 3.31 -8.04
N ILE A 100 -1.62 2.64 -7.06
CA ILE A 100 -2.40 3.27 -5.98
C ILE A 100 -1.71 2.94 -4.67
N ASN A 101 -1.16 3.96 -4.03
CA ASN A 101 -0.52 3.83 -2.74
C ASN A 101 -1.37 4.48 -1.65
N THR A 102 -1.61 3.77 -0.54
CA THR A 102 -2.41 4.31 0.57
C THR A 102 -1.54 5.03 1.59
N GLY A 103 -1.93 6.25 1.92
CA GLY A 103 -1.33 7.06 2.97
C GLY A 103 -2.39 7.58 3.95
N PRO A 104 -2.01 7.96 5.18
CA PRO A 104 -2.94 8.59 6.11
C PRO A 104 -3.14 10.06 5.77
N HIS A 105 -4.37 10.54 5.90
CA HIS A 105 -4.69 11.96 5.67
C HIS A 105 -3.95 12.92 6.61
N PHE A 106 -3.62 12.50 7.83
CA PHE A 106 -2.90 13.34 8.79
C PHE A 106 -1.43 13.58 8.45
N GLN A 107 -0.90 13.00 7.39
CA GLN A 107 0.37 13.46 6.82
C GLN A 107 0.26 14.85 6.17
N LEU A 108 -0.96 15.27 5.80
CA LEU A 108 -1.26 16.58 5.25
C LEU A 108 -1.77 17.57 6.31
N VAL A 109 -2.60 17.11 7.24
CA VAL A 109 -3.30 17.98 8.19
C VAL A 109 -2.68 18.00 9.60
N GLY A 110 -1.54 17.34 9.78
CA GLY A 110 -0.91 17.17 11.08
C GLY A 110 -1.53 16.05 11.92
N THR A 111 -0.84 15.68 13.00
CA THR A 111 -1.20 14.51 13.81
C THR A 111 -2.24 14.79 14.89
N THR A 112 -2.52 16.04 15.18
CA THR A 112 -3.44 16.49 16.24
C THR A 112 -4.81 16.91 15.70
N TYR A 113 -4.92 17.13 14.41
CA TYR A 113 -6.09 17.70 13.75
C TYR A 113 -6.45 19.12 14.22
N GLU A 114 -5.55 19.79 14.91
CA GLU A 114 -5.73 21.15 15.33
C GLU A 114 -5.85 22.06 14.08
N GLU A 115 -6.78 23.00 14.14
CA GLU A 115 -7.04 23.97 13.06
C GLU A 115 -7.48 23.33 11.72
N TRP A 116 -7.78 22.04 11.68
CA TRP A 116 -8.26 21.41 10.46
C TRP A 116 -9.75 21.68 10.22
N ASP A 117 -10.06 22.27 9.10
CA ASP A 117 -11.42 22.65 8.68
C ASP A 117 -12.22 21.50 8.01
N GLY A 118 -11.66 20.29 7.97
CA GLY A 118 -12.27 19.13 7.31
C GLY A 118 -11.93 18.98 5.82
N ASN A 119 -11.21 19.92 5.23
CA ASN A 119 -10.79 19.85 3.84
C ASN A 119 -9.43 19.16 3.68
N LEU A 120 -9.31 18.32 2.66
CA LEU A 120 -8.04 17.75 2.21
C LEU A 120 -7.62 18.46 0.92
N ASN A 121 -6.55 19.22 1.00
CA ASN A 121 -5.96 19.87 -0.15
C ASN A 121 -4.62 19.21 -0.49
N PRO A 122 -4.47 18.58 -1.66
CA PRO A 122 -3.22 17.91 -2.07
C PRO A 122 -2.05 18.89 -2.27
N GLU A 123 -2.33 20.18 -2.42
CA GLU A 123 -1.32 21.23 -2.55
C GLU A 123 -0.75 21.71 -1.19
N MET A 124 -1.34 21.26 -0.08
CA MET A 124 -0.80 21.59 1.24
C MET A 124 0.55 20.91 1.47
N PRO A 125 1.53 21.63 2.05
CA PRO A 125 2.78 21.02 2.46
C PRO A 125 2.54 19.87 3.45
N PRO A 126 3.22 18.73 3.29
CA PRO A 126 3.06 17.61 4.21
C PRO A 126 3.49 17.99 5.63
N GLN A 127 2.74 17.53 6.62
CA GLN A 127 3.00 17.74 8.05
C GLN A 127 2.98 16.40 8.82
N PRO A 128 3.84 15.42 8.49
CA PRO A 128 3.77 14.08 9.09
C PRO A 128 4.12 14.07 10.57
N GLY A 129 4.78 15.13 11.08
CA GLY A 129 5.30 15.15 12.44
C GLY A 129 6.31 14.04 12.70
N THR A 130 6.43 13.64 13.97
CA THR A 130 7.40 12.61 14.41
C THR A 130 6.77 11.24 14.68
N ARG A 131 5.46 11.08 14.44
CA ARG A 131 4.79 9.80 14.65
C ARG A 131 5.21 8.80 13.59
N LEU A 132 5.67 7.63 14.03
CA LEU A 132 6.20 6.56 13.19
C LEU A 132 5.34 6.28 11.95
N TYR A 133 4.03 6.12 12.11
CA TYR A 133 3.13 5.78 11.02
C TYR A 133 3.04 6.88 9.96
N ALA A 134 2.79 8.12 10.37
CA ALA A 134 2.67 9.24 9.44
C ALA A 134 4.01 9.54 8.74
N LEU A 135 5.10 9.59 9.51
CA LEU A 135 6.43 9.86 8.98
C LEU A 135 6.90 8.79 8.01
N SER A 136 6.77 7.50 8.35
CA SER A 136 7.21 6.42 7.47
C SER A 136 6.40 6.37 6.17
N LYS A 137 5.09 6.62 6.24
CA LYS A 137 4.23 6.69 5.05
C LYS A 137 4.54 7.90 4.18
N TYR A 138 4.82 9.05 4.79
CA TYR A 138 5.25 10.23 4.06
C TYR A 138 6.58 9.98 3.32
N LEU A 139 7.58 9.45 4.01
CA LEU A 139 8.87 9.12 3.37
C LEU A 139 8.71 8.11 2.22
N GLY A 140 7.84 7.13 2.38
CA GLY A 140 7.51 6.20 1.30
C GLY A 140 6.79 6.85 0.11
N GLN A 141 6.09 7.96 0.31
CA GLN A 141 5.44 8.70 -0.77
C GLN A 141 6.43 9.54 -1.59
N GLU A 142 7.56 9.91 -1.00
CA GLU A 142 8.62 10.66 -1.68
C GLU A 142 9.48 9.77 -2.63
N ILE A 143 9.31 8.45 -2.55
CA ILE A 143 9.97 7.46 -3.44
C ILE A 143 9.21 7.33 -4.77
#